data_f1f1aa42d87f6eea95d3a6e7980f48d2
#
_entry.id   f1f1aa42d87f6eea95d3a6e7980f48d2
#
_cell.length_a   1.000
_cell.length_b   1.000
_cell.length_c   1.000
_cell.angle_alpha   90.00
_cell.angle_beta   90.00
_cell.angle_gamma   90.00
#
_symmetry.space_group_name_H-M   'P 1'
#
loop_
_entity.id
_entity.type
_entity.pdbx_description
1 polymer ?
#
loop_
_entity_poly.entity_id
_entity_poly.type
_entity_poly.pdbx_seq_one_letter_code
_entity_poly.pdbx_strand_id
1 'polypeptide(L)'
;FVNGAEEGDTLLVHIDDIEITRNWAVTGLVPRFGLLTATAVTEMLTTSLPEVVRRLEIRDGHVWFGKLSRRLSPFMGTLGTAPKLEAINALTPSHYGGNMDCPETCPGNTVHLPVLNAGGLFFCGDGHATQGHGEIGGVACEVPVNLLCRFELVKGRSISWPRITNDRYMMVVGSARPLED
;
A
#
# COMPACT_ATOMS: atom_id res chain seq x y z
N PHE A 1 -15.14 8.49 -7.53
CA PHE A 1 -15.83 8.14 -8.78
C PHE A 1 -14.97 8.58 -9.96
N VAL A 2 -14.71 7.67 -10.91
CA VAL A 2 -13.95 7.95 -12.14
C VAL A 2 -14.94 8.01 -13.30
N ASN A 3 -15.07 9.19 -13.91
CA ASN A 3 -16.01 9.42 -15.01
C ASN A 3 -15.67 8.52 -16.21
N GLY A 4 -16.69 7.83 -16.73
CA GLY A 4 -16.56 6.95 -17.89
C GLY A 4 -15.94 5.58 -17.61
N ALA A 5 -15.58 5.27 -16.36
CA ALA A 5 -15.11 3.94 -16.00
C ALA A 5 -16.25 2.94 -15.98
N GLU A 6 -16.05 1.80 -16.63
CA GLU A 6 -16.99 0.68 -16.74
C GLU A 6 -16.33 -0.62 -16.31
N GLU A 7 -17.13 -1.59 -15.89
CA GLU A 7 -16.62 -2.93 -15.58
C GLU A 7 -15.87 -3.51 -16.77
N GLY A 8 -14.66 -4.05 -16.54
CA GLY A 8 -13.79 -4.59 -17.57
C GLY A 8 -12.78 -3.61 -18.16
N ASP A 9 -12.79 -2.35 -17.72
CA ASP A 9 -11.72 -1.40 -18.00
C ASP A 9 -10.52 -1.61 -17.09
N THR A 10 -9.41 -0.95 -17.39
CA THR A 10 -8.27 -0.78 -16.49
C THR A 10 -8.09 0.69 -16.16
N LEU A 11 -8.01 1.00 -14.87
CA LEU A 11 -7.67 2.34 -14.37
C LEU A 11 -6.15 2.43 -14.17
N LEU A 12 -5.51 3.39 -14.83
CA LEU A 12 -4.12 3.74 -14.59
C LEU A 12 -4.07 4.92 -13.62
N VAL A 13 -3.31 4.76 -12.55
CA VAL A 13 -3.04 5.79 -11.54
C VAL A 13 -1.56 6.15 -11.65
N HIS A 14 -1.27 7.27 -12.30
CA HIS A 14 0.09 7.81 -12.39
C HIS A 14 0.39 8.59 -11.11
N ILE A 15 1.33 8.12 -10.31
CA ILE A 15 1.73 8.78 -9.08
C ILE A 15 2.79 9.83 -9.42
N ASP A 16 2.40 11.10 -9.37
CA ASP A 16 3.27 12.20 -9.74
C ASP A 16 4.09 12.69 -8.55
N ASP A 17 3.47 12.81 -7.36
CA ASP A 17 4.16 13.24 -6.14
C ASP A 17 3.46 12.75 -4.87
N ILE A 18 4.22 12.58 -3.79
CA ILE A 18 3.72 12.27 -2.45
C ILE A 18 4.46 13.17 -1.46
N GLU A 19 3.76 14.16 -0.96
CA GLU A 19 4.27 15.11 0.02
C GLU A 19 3.91 14.69 1.44
N ILE A 20 4.91 14.52 2.31
CA ILE A 20 4.70 14.28 3.74
C ILE A 20 4.32 15.60 4.41
N THR A 21 3.17 15.63 5.12
CA THR A 21 2.59 16.87 5.64
C THR A 21 2.95 17.19 7.08
N ARG A 22 3.82 16.39 7.73
CA ARG A 22 4.31 16.66 9.09
C ARG A 22 5.73 16.14 9.30
N ASN A 23 6.39 16.59 10.37
CA ASN A 23 7.78 16.26 10.69
C ASN A 23 7.95 15.07 11.65
N TRP A 24 6.98 14.18 11.73
CA TRP A 24 7.06 12.96 12.51
C TRP A 24 6.16 11.87 11.94
N ALA A 25 6.56 10.62 12.14
CA ALA A 25 5.83 9.41 11.78
C ALA A 25 5.53 8.59 13.04
N VAL A 26 4.64 7.60 12.90
CA VAL A 26 4.38 6.59 13.92
C VAL A 26 4.75 5.23 13.37
N THR A 27 5.36 4.38 14.19
CA THR A 27 5.53 2.96 13.90
C THR A 27 5.25 2.15 15.14
N GLY A 28 5.06 0.84 15.00
CA GLY A 28 4.79 0.00 16.15
C GLY A 28 4.85 -1.48 15.87
N LEU A 29 4.79 -2.23 16.96
CA LEU A 29 4.46 -3.65 16.99
C LEU A 29 3.13 -3.77 17.71
N VAL A 30 2.11 -4.20 16.98
CA VAL A 30 0.73 -4.34 17.48
C VAL A 30 0.45 -5.82 17.76
N PRO A 31 -0.21 -6.16 18.87
CA PRO A 31 -0.50 -7.55 19.20
C PRO A 31 -1.25 -8.25 18.07
N ARG A 32 -0.83 -9.45 17.76
CA ARG A 32 -1.46 -10.31 16.75
C ARG A 32 -1.48 -9.70 15.33
N PHE A 33 -0.57 -8.77 15.06
CA PHE A 33 -0.43 -8.10 13.78
C PHE A 33 1.04 -8.09 13.34
N GLY A 34 1.29 -8.30 12.04
CA GLY A 34 2.65 -8.47 11.52
C GLY A 34 3.31 -9.81 11.89
N LEU A 35 4.54 -10.01 11.44
CA LEU A 35 5.27 -11.27 11.61
C LEU A 35 6.11 -11.33 12.89
N LEU A 36 6.20 -10.24 13.65
CA LEU A 36 7.04 -10.16 14.85
C LEU A 36 6.26 -10.31 16.15
N THR A 37 4.94 -10.43 16.07
CA THR A 37 4.03 -10.68 17.19
C THR A 37 3.23 -11.94 16.93
N ALA A 38 2.96 -12.74 17.98
CA ALA A 38 2.16 -13.96 17.85
C ALA A 38 0.73 -13.62 17.40
N THR A 39 0.16 -14.45 16.54
CA THR A 39 -1.26 -14.40 16.17
C THR A 39 -2.07 -15.39 17.00
N ALA A 40 -3.41 -15.31 16.91
CA ALA A 40 -4.30 -16.25 17.59
C ALA A 40 -4.20 -17.69 17.04
N VAL A 41 -3.68 -17.86 15.82
CA VAL A 41 -3.67 -19.14 15.08
C VAL A 41 -2.29 -19.56 14.60
N THR A 42 -1.29 -18.69 14.70
CA THR A 42 0.08 -18.96 14.24
C THR A 42 1.04 -18.78 15.38
N GLU A 43 1.70 -19.87 15.77
CA GLU A 43 2.84 -19.82 16.68
C GLU A 43 4.08 -19.35 15.91
N MET A 44 4.84 -18.47 16.54
CA MET A 44 6.12 -18.04 16.00
C MET A 44 7.20 -19.06 16.35
N LEU A 45 8.18 -19.20 15.47
CA LEU A 45 9.39 -20.01 15.74
C LEU A 45 10.28 -19.38 16.83
N THR A 46 10.08 -18.10 17.11
CA THR A 46 10.82 -17.34 18.12
C THR A 46 9.87 -16.68 19.10
N THR A 47 10.38 -16.24 20.25
CA THR A 47 9.60 -15.45 21.20
C THR A 47 9.09 -14.17 20.54
N SER A 48 7.79 -13.92 20.67
CA SER A 48 7.16 -12.69 20.17
C SER A 48 7.80 -11.45 20.79
N LEU A 49 8.02 -10.43 19.99
CA LEU A 49 8.47 -9.14 20.48
C LEU A 49 7.33 -8.45 21.26
N PRO A 50 7.68 -7.63 22.30
CA PRO A 50 6.69 -6.90 23.06
C PRO A 50 6.02 -5.83 22.19
N GLU A 51 4.78 -5.54 22.52
CA GLU A 51 4.05 -4.43 21.95
C GLU A 51 4.79 -3.11 22.19
N VAL A 52 4.84 -2.28 21.16
CA VAL A 52 5.44 -0.95 21.26
C VAL A 52 4.85 -0.03 20.19
N VAL A 53 4.59 1.22 20.57
CA VAL A 53 4.29 2.30 19.65
C VAL A 53 5.34 3.37 19.82
N ARG A 54 5.90 3.85 18.72
CA ARG A 54 6.94 4.88 18.74
C ARG A 54 6.59 6.02 17.79
N ARG A 55 6.75 7.24 18.30
CA ARG A 55 6.83 8.44 17.46
C ARG A 55 8.26 8.59 16.98
N LEU A 56 8.43 8.76 15.67
CA LEU A 56 9.70 8.91 14.97
C LEU A 56 9.82 10.35 14.47
N GLU A 57 10.97 10.95 14.62
CA GLU A 57 11.26 12.27 14.08
C GLU A 57 11.55 12.17 12.57
N ILE A 58 11.02 13.12 11.80
CA ILE A 58 11.37 13.31 10.37
C ILE A 58 12.15 14.61 10.27
N ARG A 59 13.40 14.53 9.85
CA ARG A 59 14.26 15.67 9.58
C ARG A 59 15.35 15.32 8.58
N ASP A 60 15.85 16.32 7.87
CA ASP A 60 16.95 16.20 6.90
C ASP A 60 16.74 15.07 5.87
N GLY A 61 15.49 14.88 5.40
CA GLY A 61 15.14 13.82 4.45
C GLY A 61 15.19 12.39 4.99
N HIS A 62 15.17 12.22 6.32
CA HIS A 62 15.24 10.92 6.99
C HIS A 62 14.19 10.76 8.09
N VAL A 63 13.77 9.52 8.32
CA VAL A 63 13.06 9.09 9.55
C VAL A 63 14.12 8.58 10.54
N TRP A 64 14.02 9.00 11.81
CA TRP A 64 14.99 8.69 12.86
C TRP A 64 14.42 7.73 13.91
N PHE A 65 15.14 6.62 14.11
CA PHE A 65 14.89 5.57 15.12
C PHE A 65 15.95 5.69 16.22
N GLY A 66 15.88 6.75 17.02
CA GLY A 66 16.94 7.07 17.97
C GLY A 66 18.24 7.48 17.26
N LYS A 67 19.26 6.62 17.30
CA LYS A 67 20.57 6.86 16.64
C LYS A 67 20.61 6.36 15.17
N LEU A 68 19.64 5.58 14.77
CA LEU A 68 19.55 5.06 13.40
C LEU A 68 18.64 5.94 12.57
N SER A 69 18.92 6.08 11.29
CA SER A 69 18.05 6.80 10.36
C SER A 69 17.85 6.02 9.08
N ARG A 70 16.72 6.26 8.45
CA ARG A 70 16.38 5.75 7.13
C ARG A 70 15.94 6.90 6.23
N ARG A 71 16.45 6.94 5.00
CA ARG A 71 16.04 7.94 4.02
C ARG A 71 14.53 7.85 3.76
N LEU A 72 13.88 8.99 3.60
CA LEU A 72 12.50 9.05 3.14
C LEU A 72 12.35 8.42 1.75
N SER A 73 11.34 7.60 1.60
CA SER A 73 10.91 7.00 0.35
C SER A 73 9.39 6.84 0.42
N PRO A 74 8.63 7.95 0.32
CA PRO A 74 7.21 7.92 0.58
C PRO A 74 6.46 7.16 -0.52
N PHE A 75 5.43 6.42 -0.09
CA PHE A 75 4.56 5.68 -0.98
C PHE A 75 3.17 5.48 -0.35
N MET A 76 2.21 4.98 -1.12
CA MET A 76 0.86 4.68 -0.64
C MET A 76 0.75 3.19 -0.33
N GLY A 77 0.50 2.81 0.91
CA GLY A 77 0.22 1.42 1.29
C GLY A 77 -1.05 0.91 0.63
N THR A 78 -2.08 1.75 0.61
CA THR A 78 -3.42 1.38 0.12
C THR A 78 -3.82 2.16 -1.12
N LEU A 79 -4.07 1.44 -2.22
CA LEU A 79 -4.65 1.94 -3.48
C LEU A 79 -5.54 0.86 -4.10
N GLY A 80 -6.74 1.20 -4.52
CA GLY A 80 -7.62 0.21 -5.13
C GLY A 80 -8.87 0.79 -5.77
N THR A 81 -9.63 -0.09 -6.38
CA THR A 81 -11.00 0.14 -6.86
C THR A 81 -11.97 -0.68 -6.00
N ALA A 82 -13.25 -0.34 -6.01
CA ALA A 82 -14.23 -1.10 -5.23
C ALA A 82 -14.29 -2.57 -5.70
N PRO A 83 -14.21 -3.54 -4.77
CA PRO A 83 -14.40 -4.95 -5.10
C PRO A 83 -15.83 -5.22 -5.59
N LYS A 84 -16.00 -6.28 -6.38
CA LYS A 84 -17.30 -6.68 -6.91
C LYS A 84 -18.05 -7.53 -5.86
N LEU A 85 -19.28 -7.15 -5.57
CA LEU A 85 -20.24 -7.92 -4.77
C LEU A 85 -19.90 -8.14 -3.28
N GLU A 86 -18.83 -7.57 -2.75
CA GLU A 86 -18.46 -7.79 -1.35
C GLU A 86 -17.84 -6.54 -0.70
N ALA A 87 -17.87 -6.50 0.63
CA ALA A 87 -17.16 -5.53 1.45
C ALA A 87 -15.96 -6.25 2.09
N ILE A 88 -14.75 -5.88 1.64
CA ILE A 88 -13.51 -6.47 2.11
C ILE A 88 -12.92 -5.57 3.20
N ASN A 89 -12.30 -6.19 4.22
CA ASN A 89 -11.59 -5.47 5.26
C ASN A 89 -10.48 -4.62 4.64
N ALA A 90 -10.37 -3.35 5.05
CA ALA A 90 -9.40 -2.40 4.52
C ALA A 90 -7.93 -2.82 4.68
N LEU A 91 -7.63 -3.71 5.61
CA LEU A 91 -6.28 -4.29 5.82
C LEU A 91 -5.97 -5.47 4.88
N THR A 92 -6.86 -5.81 3.95
CA THR A 92 -6.69 -6.98 3.09
C THR A 92 -6.47 -6.55 1.65
N PRO A 93 -5.31 -6.82 1.05
CA PRO A 93 -5.11 -6.66 -0.38
C PRO A 93 -5.77 -7.81 -1.15
N SER A 94 -6.23 -7.55 -2.38
CA SER A 94 -6.79 -8.58 -3.26
C SER A 94 -6.71 -8.12 -4.73
N HIS A 95 -7.44 -8.83 -5.61
CA HIS A 95 -7.48 -8.55 -7.04
C HIS A 95 -7.88 -7.11 -7.41
N TYR A 96 -8.56 -6.39 -6.54
CA TYR A 96 -8.93 -4.97 -6.73
C TYR A 96 -7.84 -3.97 -6.29
N GLY A 97 -6.70 -4.44 -5.79
CA GLY A 97 -5.69 -3.65 -5.09
C GLY A 97 -5.91 -3.71 -3.59
N GLY A 98 -6.12 -2.58 -2.94
CA GLY A 98 -6.29 -2.47 -1.49
C GLY A 98 -4.98 -2.23 -0.78
N ASN A 99 -4.84 -2.79 0.41
CA ASN A 99 -3.66 -2.64 1.28
C ASN A 99 -2.49 -3.51 0.80
N MET A 100 -1.87 -3.10 -0.30
CA MET A 100 -0.79 -3.86 -0.93
C MET A 100 0.55 -3.71 -0.21
N ASP A 101 0.75 -2.62 0.53
CA ASP A 101 1.98 -2.28 1.25
C ASP A 101 3.25 -2.45 0.41
N CYS A 102 3.11 -2.08 -0.86
CA CYS A 102 4.15 -2.23 -1.88
C CYS A 102 4.90 -0.91 -2.06
N PRO A 103 6.19 -0.80 -1.68
CA PRO A 103 6.97 0.43 -1.81
C PRO A 103 7.05 1.01 -3.22
N GLU A 104 6.71 0.23 -4.23
CA GLU A 104 6.66 0.67 -5.63
C GLU A 104 5.39 1.46 -5.97
N THR A 105 4.43 1.61 -5.06
CA THR A 105 3.32 2.57 -5.20
C THR A 105 3.78 3.99 -4.84
N CYS A 106 4.86 4.43 -5.49
CA CYS A 106 5.59 5.66 -5.21
C CYS A 106 5.67 6.59 -6.44
N PRO A 107 6.10 7.85 -6.28
CA PRO A 107 6.26 8.79 -7.38
C PRO A 107 7.10 8.25 -8.54
N GLY A 108 6.65 8.52 -9.77
CA GLY A 108 7.27 8.06 -11.02
C GLY A 108 6.78 6.69 -11.49
N ASN A 109 5.96 6.00 -10.73
CA ASN A 109 5.35 4.73 -11.10
C ASN A 109 3.87 4.90 -11.48
N THR A 110 3.38 3.98 -12.29
CA THR A 110 1.96 3.87 -12.66
C THR A 110 1.38 2.58 -12.07
N VAL A 111 0.32 2.70 -11.29
CA VAL A 111 -0.45 1.57 -10.77
C VAL A 111 -1.62 1.31 -11.70
N HIS A 112 -1.74 0.08 -12.20
CA HIS A 112 -2.85 -0.38 -13.03
C HIS A 112 -3.81 -1.17 -12.13
N LEU A 113 -5.05 -0.75 -12.09
CA LEU A 113 -6.10 -1.36 -11.27
C LEU A 113 -7.24 -1.86 -12.15
N PRO A 114 -7.79 -3.06 -11.89
CA PRO A 114 -8.98 -3.53 -12.60
C PRO A 114 -10.19 -2.67 -12.19
N VAL A 115 -11.04 -2.34 -13.14
CA VAL A 115 -12.34 -1.70 -12.87
C VAL A 115 -13.40 -2.78 -12.78
N LEU A 116 -13.95 -2.98 -11.58
CA LEU A 116 -14.88 -4.05 -11.26
C LEU A 116 -16.34 -3.57 -11.13
N ASN A 117 -16.52 -2.25 -11.06
CA ASN A 117 -17.82 -1.58 -10.95
C ASN A 117 -17.84 -0.32 -11.78
N ALA A 118 -19.01 0.10 -12.25
CA ALA A 118 -19.17 1.38 -12.92
C ALA A 118 -18.66 2.54 -12.05
N GLY A 119 -17.87 3.41 -12.64
CA GLY A 119 -17.21 4.51 -11.95
C GLY A 119 -15.95 4.12 -11.18
N GLY A 120 -15.53 2.85 -11.19
CA GLY A 120 -14.31 2.33 -10.56
C GLY A 120 -14.27 2.47 -9.04
N LEU A 121 -14.85 3.54 -8.49
CA LEU A 121 -14.86 3.87 -7.05
C LEU A 121 -13.45 3.76 -6.45
N PHE A 122 -12.50 4.46 -7.07
CA PHE A 122 -11.12 4.51 -6.63
C PHE A 122 -11.01 5.02 -5.18
N PHE A 123 -10.16 4.39 -4.42
CA PHE A 123 -9.78 4.81 -3.08
C PHE A 123 -8.28 4.71 -2.86
N CYS A 124 -7.76 5.52 -1.96
CA CYS A 124 -6.37 5.48 -1.51
C CYS A 124 -6.26 5.96 -0.07
N GLY A 125 -5.19 5.56 0.58
CA GLY A 125 -4.86 5.95 1.95
C GLY A 125 -3.54 5.35 2.38
N ASP A 126 -3.28 5.36 3.70
CA ASP A 126 -2.16 4.64 4.28
C ASP A 126 -0.81 5.14 3.74
N GLY A 127 -0.50 6.39 4.06
CA GLY A 127 0.74 7.03 3.61
C GLY A 127 1.93 6.59 4.47
N HIS A 128 2.94 6.03 3.83
CA HIS A 128 4.17 5.57 4.48
C HIS A 128 5.34 6.50 4.15
N ALA A 129 6.09 6.94 5.14
CA ALA A 129 7.31 7.74 4.96
C ALA A 129 8.47 6.88 4.43
N THR A 130 8.51 5.63 4.82
CA THR A 130 9.43 4.58 4.34
C THR A 130 9.02 3.23 4.91
N GLN A 131 9.34 2.15 4.19
CA GLN A 131 9.11 0.76 4.61
C GLN A 131 10.11 -0.15 3.89
N GLY A 132 10.42 -1.30 4.48
CA GLY A 132 11.05 -2.42 3.78
C GLY A 132 10.01 -3.33 3.14
N HIS A 133 10.37 -4.08 2.10
CA HIS A 133 9.49 -5.07 1.50
C HIS A 133 8.99 -6.08 2.55
N GLY A 134 7.70 -6.42 2.47
CA GLY A 134 7.04 -7.37 3.34
C GLY A 134 6.52 -6.81 4.66
N GLU A 135 6.80 -5.54 4.97
CA GLU A 135 6.27 -4.87 6.19
C GLU A 135 6.26 -5.77 7.44
N ILE A 136 7.41 -6.36 7.75
CA ILE A 136 7.54 -7.45 8.73
C ILE A 136 6.93 -7.12 10.10
N GLY A 137 7.00 -5.85 10.52
CA GLY A 137 6.40 -5.38 11.77
C GLY A 137 4.87 -5.26 11.71
N GLY A 138 4.28 -5.25 10.53
CA GLY A 138 2.87 -4.99 10.28
C GLY A 138 2.48 -3.52 10.36
N VAL A 139 3.42 -2.63 10.71
CA VAL A 139 3.24 -1.17 10.77
C VAL A 139 4.51 -0.52 10.24
N ALA A 140 4.40 0.24 9.19
CA ALA A 140 5.51 0.96 8.59
C ALA A 140 5.87 2.23 9.38
N CYS A 141 6.40 3.24 8.71
CA CYS A 141 6.52 4.60 9.23
C CYS A 141 5.31 5.40 8.77
N GLU A 142 4.22 5.30 9.50
CA GLU A 142 2.92 5.87 9.19
C GLU A 142 2.93 7.39 9.25
N VAL A 143 2.45 8.03 8.20
CA VAL A 143 2.50 9.49 8.07
C VAL A 143 1.35 10.00 7.19
N PRO A 144 0.74 11.15 7.50
CA PRO A 144 -0.19 11.78 6.59
C PRO A 144 0.55 12.38 5.40
N VAL A 145 -0.06 12.24 4.23
CA VAL A 145 0.52 12.70 2.96
C VAL A 145 -0.52 13.44 2.13
N ASN A 146 -0.04 14.32 1.23
CA ASN A 146 -0.76 14.79 0.08
C ASN A 146 -0.31 13.96 -1.12
N LEU A 147 -1.25 13.29 -1.79
CA LEU A 147 -1.02 12.52 -3.00
C LEU A 147 -1.40 13.36 -4.22
N LEU A 148 -0.47 13.56 -5.15
CA LEU A 148 -0.73 14.10 -6.48
C LEU A 148 -0.68 12.95 -7.49
N CYS A 149 -1.80 12.69 -8.16
CA CYS A 149 -1.88 11.64 -9.16
C CYS A 149 -2.76 12.05 -10.35
N ARG A 150 -2.52 11.44 -11.50
CA ARG A 150 -3.34 11.54 -12.71
C ARG A 150 -3.98 10.21 -13.02
N PHE A 151 -5.17 10.26 -13.58
CA PHE A 151 -5.92 9.07 -13.95
C PHE A 151 -6.04 8.95 -15.48
N GLU A 152 -5.93 7.71 -15.96
CA GLU A 152 -6.18 7.34 -17.34
C GLU A 152 -7.04 6.06 -17.37
N LEU A 153 -7.99 5.96 -18.30
CA LEU A 153 -8.79 4.77 -18.50
C LEU A 153 -8.38 4.06 -19.79
N VAL A 154 -8.08 2.78 -19.67
CA VAL A 154 -7.91 1.89 -20.81
C VAL A 154 -9.19 1.10 -20.99
N LYS A 155 -10.00 1.52 -21.94
CA LYS A 155 -11.34 0.97 -22.19
C LYS A 155 -11.30 -0.46 -22.75
N GLY A 156 -12.16 -1.32 -22.16
CA GLY A 156 -12.36 -2.68 -22.64
C GLY A 156 -11.14 -3.60 -22.54
N ARG A 157 -10.15 -3.22 -21.74
CA ARG A 157 -8.94 -4.00 -21.50
C ARG A 157 -8.86 -4.38 -20.02
N SER A 158 -9.43 -5.53 -19.70
CA SER A 158 -9.44 -6.06 -18.34
C SER A 158 -8.09 -6.64 -17.93
N ILE A 159 -7.75 -6.47 -16.65
CA ILE A 159 -6.67 -7.17 -15.96
C ILE A 159 -7.23 -7.88 -14.75
N SER A 160 -6.66 -9.02 -14.38
CA SER A 160 -7.13 -9.82 -13.24
C SER A 160 -6.55 -9.37 -11.91
N TRP A 161 -5.34 -8.80 -11.92
CA TRP A 161 -4.59 -8.37 -10.74
C TRP A 161 -3.93 -7.03 -10.98
N PRO A 162 -3.69 -6.23 -9.92
CA PRO A 162 -2.95 -4.98 -10.04
C PRO A 162 -1.58 -5.18 -10.67
N ARG A 163 -1.12 -4.16 -11.37
CA ARG A 163 0.24 -4.09 -11.92
C ARG A 163 0.85 -2.75 -11.57
N ILE A 164 2.18 -2.71 -11.47
CA ILE A 164 2.94 -1.47 -11.29
C ILE A 164 3.98 -1.42 -12.39
N THR A 165 4.05 -0.30 -13.08
CA THR A 165 5.00 -0.11 -14.20
C THR A 165 5.76 1.18 -14.07
N ASN A 166 7.00 1.16 -14.56
CA ASN A 166 7.80 2.33 -14.87
C ASN A 166 8.69 2.04 -16.09
N ASP A 167 9.66 2.90 -16.39
CA ASP A 167 10.56 2.75 -17.55
C ASP A 167 11.49 1.53 -17.46
N ARG A 168 11.61 0.87 -16.31
CA ARG A 168 12.58 -0.20 -16.07
C ARG A 168 11.95 -1.58 -15.92
N TYR A 169 10.73 -1.65 -15.37
CA TYR A 169 10.10 -2.92 -15.03
C TYR A 169 8.57 -2.86 -15.06
N MET A 170 7.99 -4.03 -15.09
CA MET A 170 6.59 -4.28 -14.78
C MET A 170 6.53 -5.29 -13.63
N MET A 171 5.72 -4.98 -12.62
CA MET A 171 5.39 -5.87 -11.52
C MET A 171 3.92 -6.28 -11.62
N VAL A 172 3.62 -7.50 -11.18
CA VAL A 172 2.25 -7.97 -10.95
C VAL A 172 2.10 -8.21 -9.45
N VAL A 173 1.01 -7.72 -8.89
CA VAL A 173 0.70 -7.89 -7.47
C VAL A 173 -0.37 -8.96 -7.33
N GLY A 174 0.00 -10.10 -6.74
CA GLY A 174 -0.93 -11.17 -6.38
C GLY A 174 -1.09 -11.25 -4.87
N SER A 175 -2.29 -11.54 -4.39
CA SER A 175 -2.59 -11.73 -2.97
C SER A 175 -3.67 -12.78 -2.81
N ALA A 176 -3.28 -13.96 -2.38
CA ALA A 176 -4.17 -15.09 -2.16
C ALA A 176 -3.83 -15.83 -0.85
N ARG A 177 -4.80 -16.54 -0.32
CA ARG A 177 -4.63 -17.50 0.78
C ARG A 177 -5.39 -18.77 0.46
N PRO A 178 -4.72 -19.89 0.30
CA PRO A 178 -3.25 -20.05 0.37
C PRO A 178 -2.51 -19.37 -0.80
N LEU A 179 -1.20 -19.21 -0.71
CA LEU A 179 -0.39 -18.53 -1.74
C LEU A 179 -0.32 -19.31 -3.07
N GLU A 180 -0.70 -20.57 -3.05
CA GLU A 180 -0.73 -21.46 -4.21
C GLU A 180 -1.92 -21.19 -5.14
N ASP A 181 -2.94 -20.46 -4.66
CA ASP A 181 -4.10 -20.05 -5.45
C ASP A 181 -3.76 -18.82 -6.33
#